data_e64e089c16bba07bcafbe0e057068c41
#
_entry.id   e64e089c16bba07bcafbe0e057068c41
#
_cell.length_a   1.000
_cell.length_b   1.000
_cell.length_c   1.000
_cell.angle_alpha   90.00
_cell.angle_beta   90.00
_cell.angle_gamma   90.00
#
_symmetry.space_group_name_H-M   'P 1'
#
loop_
_entity.id
_entity.type
_entity.pdbx_description
1 polymer ?
#
loop_
_entity_poly.entity_id
_entity_poly.type
_entity_poly.pdbx_seq_one_letter_code
_entity_poly.pdbx_strand_id
1 'polypeptide(L)'
;YLTEFYNKSIKSADSMDLPTMLKEEMIKEFTEIREQHKVDVCDQKELTEFYEDGVAIIEGFKKDRAKYFMKKNYELVGIELPIFDQPQEGVQFKSFLDVVIKNKINDNIKIIDLKTSTRSWTDYHKKNFYKTSQLILYKQKYSEKFGVPLDKISVEFLILKRKVPKKSDWPISRLQRFEPAHGSVTLNKVNKAFNEFRELIFDSKGNYRTDREYNASPGSACKFCEFYDTEHCKWGKIL
;
A
#
# COMPACT_ATOMS: atom_id res chain seq x y z
N TYR A 1 16.05 -5.17 2.63
CA TYR A 1 16.11 -6.03 3.80
C TYR A 1 15.47 -7.39 3.56
N LEU A 2 14.18 -7.47 3.17
CA LEU A 2 13.50 -8.76 2.97
C LEU A 2 14.14 -9.61 1.88
N THR A 3 14.63 -9.02 0.81
CA THR A 3 15.40 -9.71 -0.24
C THR A 3 16.62 -10.41 0.35
N GLU A 4 17.41 -9.67 1.14
CA GLU A 4 18.59 -10.20 1.80
C GLU A 4 18.24 -11.29 2.84
N PHE A 5 17.18 -11.04 3.61
CA PHE A 5 16.67 -11.98 4.62
C PHE A 5 16.26 -13.32 4.00
N TYR A 6 15.48 -13.33 2.92
CA TYR A 6 15.01 -14.57 2.30
C TYR A 6 16.08 -15.24 1.47
N ASN A 7 16.81 -14.49 0.66
CA ASN A 7 17.75 -15.06 -0.32
C ASN A 7 19.10 -15.45 0.31
N LYS A 8 19.53 -14.78 1.39
CA LYS A 8 20.80 -15.09 2.06
C LYS A 8 20.57 -15.54 3.50
N SER A 9 20.65 -14.63 4.46
CA SER A 9 20.56 -14.98 5.88
C SER A 9 19.99 -13.84 6.73
N ILE A 10 19.51 -14.18 7.93
CA ILE A 10 19.13 -13.21 8.97
C ILE A 10 20.32 -12.31 9.30
N LYS A 11 21.51 -12.92 9.48
CA LYS A 11 22.74 -12.18 9.83
C LYS A 11 23.10 -11.18 8.73
N SER A 12 23.00 -11.58 7.46
CA SER A 12 23.27 -10.69 6.32
C SER A 12 22.27 -9.52 6.26
N ALA A 13 20.98 -9.80 6.43
CA ALA A 13 19.96 -8.76 6.46
C ALA A 13 20.11 -7.79 7.65
N ASP A 14 20.45 -8.32 8.83
CA ASP A 14 20.64 -7.50 10.04
C ASP A 14 21.92 -6.65 9.98
N SER A 15 22.92 -7.03 9.18
CA SER A 15 24.15 -6.27 8.96
C SER A 15 23.99 -5.08 7.99
N MET A 16 22.85 -4.96 7.31
CA MET A 16 22.60 -3.82 6.42
C MET A 16 22.46 -2.53 7.23
N ASP A 17 23.14 -1.48 6.78
CA ASP A 17 22.98 -0.13 7.34
C ASP A 17 21.72 0.56 6.78
N LEU A 18 20.57 0.07 7.23
CA LEU A 18 19.26 0.59 6.79
C LEU A 18 19.02 2.05 7.16
N PRO A 19 19.50 2.59 8.31
CA PRO A 19 19.40 4.01 8.60
C PRO A 19 20.09 4.89 7.56
N THR A 20 21.33 4.56 7.17
CA THR A 20 22.02 5.30 6.11
C THR A 20 21.31 5.19 4.78
N MET A 21 20.89 4.00 4.36
CA MET A 21 20.12 3.79 3.13
C MET A 21 18.81 4.61 3.12
N LEU A 22 18.10 4.63 4.26
CA LEU A 22 16.87 5.43 4.40
C LEU A 22 17.18 6.93 4.23
N LYS A 23 18.24 7.41 4.84
CA LYS A 23 18.64 8.82 4.74
C LYS A 23 18.97 9.22 3.31
N GLU A 24 19.73 8.40 2.62
CA GLU A 24 20.12 8.63 1.23
C GLU A 24 18.91 8.67 0.31
N GLU A 25 17.98 7.70 0.45
CA GLU A 25 16.76 7.66 -0.37
C GLU A 25 15.83 8.84 -0.05
N MET A 26 15.65 9.20 1.22
CA MET A 26 14.84 10.37 1.60
C MET A 26 15.40 11.68 1.02
N ILE A 27 16.71 11.88 1.03
CA ILE A 27 17.34 13.07 0.45
C ILE A 27 17.14 13.08 -1.06
N LYS A 28 17.32 11.95 -1.73
CA LYS A 28 17.12 11.79 -3.16
C LYS A 28 15.70 12.15 -3.56
N GLU A 29 14.69 11.50 -2.96
CA GLU A 29 13.27 11.74 -3.21
C GLU A 29 12.89 13.20 -2.95
N PHE A 30 13.33 13.78 -1.83
CA PHE A 30 13.09 15.18 -1.51
C PHE A 30 13.65 16.12 -2.59
N THR A 31 14.87 15.83 -3.07
CA THR A 31 15.53 16.62 -4.11
C THR A 31 14.79 16.50 -5.45
N GLU A 32 14.43 15.28 -5.85
CA GLU A 32 13.70 15.02 -7.10
C GLU A 32 12.33 15.73 -7.12
N ILE A 33 11.56 15.62 -6.03
CA ILE A 33 10.26 16.29 -5.91
C ILE A 33 10.43 17.82 -5.97
N ARG A 34 11.42 18.37 -5.24
CA ARG A 34 11.72 19.79 -5.26
C ARG A 34 12.11 20.29 -6.65
N GLU A 35 12.93 19.55 -7.38
CA GLU A 35 13.33 19.88 -8.74
C GLU A 35 12.17 19.81 -9.71
N GLN A 36 11.29 18.81 -9.59
CA GLN A 36 10.15 18.61 -10.46
C GLN A 36 9.05 19.65 -10.23
N HIS A 37 8.70 19.93 -8.99
CA HIS A 37 7.55 20.76 -8.64
C HIS A 37 7.93 22.18 -8.21
N LYS A 38 9.22 22.48 -8.03
CA LYS A 38 9.74 23.78 -7.59
C LYS A 38 9.19 24.23 -6.22
N VAL A 39 8.81 23.27 -5.38
CA VAL A 39 8.32 23.49 -4.02
C VAL A 39 9.00 22.57 -3.03
N ASP A 40 9.16 23.02 -1.80
CA ASP A 40 9.59 22.17 -0.70
C ASP A 40 8.35 21.50 -0.09
N VAL A 41 8.29 20.18 -0.11
CA VAL A 41 7.16 19.39 0.40
C VAL A 41 7.11 19.31 1.91
N CYS A 42 8.21 19.63 2.59
CA CYS A 42 8.30 19.75 4.05
C CYS A 42 9.52 20.60 4.42
N ASP A 43 9.54 21.12 5.64
CA ASP A 43 10.69 21.81 6.18
C ASP A 43 11.78 20.85 6.71
N GLN A 44 12.95 21.39 7.05
CA GLN A 44 14.09 20.63 7.58
C GLN A 44 13.74 19.86 8.87
N LYS A 45 12.90 20.43 9.72
CA LYS A 45 12.49 19.84 10.99
C LYS A 45 11.58 18.63 10.75
N GLU A 46 10.62 18.78 9.85
CA GLU A 46 9.73 17.69 9.43
C GLU A 46 10.52 16.55 8.77
N LEU A 47 11.46 16.88 7.88
CA LEU A 47 12.31 15.87 7.25
C LEU A 47 13.13 15.09 8.28
N THR A 48 13.68 15.78 9.29
CA THR A 48 14.39 15.14 10.39
C THR A 48 13.46 14.24 11.21
N GLU A 49 12.25 14.71 11.53
CA GLU A 49 11.26 13.90 12.23
C GLU A 49 10.86 12.65 11.44
N PHE A 50 10.68 12.76 10.13
CA PHE A 50 10.36 11.62 9.28
C PHE A 50 11.49 10.59 9.25
N TYR A 51 12.73 11.05 9.20
CA TYR A 51 13.91 10.18 9.28
C TYR A 51 13.97 9.42 10.61
N GLU A 52 13.81 10.12 11.74
CA GLU A 52 13.80 9.51 13.08
C GLU A 52 12.67 8.49 13.24
N ASP A 53 11.47 8.83 12.76
CA ASP A 53 10.34 7.89 12.73
C ASP A 53 10.65 6.66 11.88
N GLY A 54 11.28 6.84 10.74
CA GLY A 54 11.68 5.76 9.84
C GLY A 54 12.72 4.83 10.47
N VAL A 55 13.75 5.38 11.10
CA VAL A 55 14.75 4.59 11.85
C VAL A 55 14.08 3.78 12.94
N ALA A 56 13.20 4.39 13.72
CA ALA A 56 12.48 3.70 14.79
C ALA A 56 11.51 2.61 14.27
N ILE A 57 10.93 2.78 13.07
CA ILE A 57 10.15 1.73 12.38
C ILE A 57 11.07 0.57 11.99
N ILE A 58 12.24 0.85 11.41
CA ILE A 58 13.22 -0.18 11.01
C ILE A 58 13.67 -1.01 12.21
N GLU A 59 13.98 -0.37 13.34
CA GLU A 59 14.36 -1.05 14.57
C GLU A 59 13.22 -1.92 15.10
N GLY A 60 12.00 -1.36 15.14
CA GLY A 60 10.81 -2.11 15.53
C GLY A 60 10.52 -3.30 14.62
N PHE A 61 10.76 -3.14 13.31
CA PHE A 61 10.63 -4.21 12.33
C PHE A 61 11.68 -5.31 12.57
N LYS A 62 12.95 -4.97 12.70
CA LYS A 62 14.00 -5.94 13.00
C LYS A 62 13.71 -6.73 14.29
N LYS A 63 13.25 -6.05 15.32
CA LYS A 63 12.87 -6.67 16.63
C LYS A 63 11.71 -7.64 16.49
N ASP A 64 10.65 -7.25 15.81
CA ASP A 64 9.40 -8.00 15.72
C ASP A 64 9.29 -8.87 14.45
N ARG A 65 10.30 -8.88 13.60
CA ARG A 65 10.32 -9.55 12.29
C ARG A 65 9.74 -10.97 12.31
N ALA A 66 10.16 -11.78 13.26
CA ALA A 66 9.72 -13.18 13.36
C ALA A 66 8.21 -13.36 13.57
N LYS A 67 7.50 -12.31 13.99
CA LYS A 67 6.02 -12.31 14.13
C LYS A 67 5.32 -12.15 12.76
N TYR A 68 5.99 -11.58 11.79
CA TYR A 68 5.42 -11.21 10.50
C TYR A 68 6.01 -11.97 9.32
N PHE A 69 7.30 -12.27 9.39
CA PHE A 69 8.04 -12.92 8.32
C PHE A 69 8.80 -14.13 8.83
N MET A 70 8.37 -15.32 8.43
CA MET A 70 9.03 -16.56 8.73
C MET A 70 9.95 -16.96 7.56
N LYS A 71 11.20 -17.27 7.84
CA LYS A 71 12.14 -17.75 6.83
C LYS A 71 11.98 -19.25 6.57
N LYS A 72 11.77 -20.05 7.65
CA LYS A 72 11.61 -21.50 7.52
C LYS A 72 10.35 -21.81 6.72
N ASN A 73 10.50 -22.59 5.65
CA ASN A 73 9.43 -23.01 4.75
C ASN A 73 8.77 -21.90 3.92
N TYR A 74 9.35 -20.71 3.90
CA TYR A 74 8.88 -19.61 3.06
C TYR A 74 9.97 -19.14 2.13
N GLU A 75 9.56 -18.64 0.99
CA GLU A 75 10.41 -17.96 0.02
C GLU A 75 9.81 -16.63 -0.41
N LEU A 76 10.66 -15.70 -0.80
CA LEU A 76 10.24 -14.43 -1.37
C LEU A 76 9.95 -14.64 -2.85
N VAL A 77 8.72 -14.36 -3.25
CA VAL A 77 8.32 -14.36 -4.68
C VAL A 77 8.71 -13.04 -5.33
N GLY A 78 8.52 -11.93 -4.62
CA GLY A 78 8.91 -10.61 -5.13
C GLY A 78 8.70 -9.48 -4.12
N ILE A 79 9.40 -8.39 -4.37
CA ILE A 79 9.21 -7.07 -3.79
C ILE A 79 8.81 -6.15 -4.93
N GLU A 80 7.83 -5.27 -4.71
CA GLU A 80 7.27 -4.40 -5.75
C GLU A 80 6.93 -5.19 -7.03
N LEU A 81 6.30 -6.36 -6.84
CA LEU A 81 6.01 -7.28 -7.93
C LEU A 81 5.00 -6.66 -8.89
N PRO A 82 5.38 -6.37 -10.16
CA PRO A 82 4.49 -5.69 -11.08
C PRO A 82 3.40 -6.61 -11.61
N ILE A 83 2.17 -6.13 -11.56
CA ILE A 83 1.03 -6.74 -12.24
C ILE A 83 0.49 -5.72 -13.25
N PHE A 84 0.57 -6.11 -14.53
CA PHE A 84 -0.06 -5.39 -15.63
C PHE A 84 -1.11 -6.29 -16.24
N ASP A 85 -2.28 -5.73 -16.45
CA ASP A 85 -3.42 -6.40 -17.06
C ASP A 85 -4.16 -5.42 -17.97
N GLN A 86 -4.91 -5.94 -18.92
CA GLN A 86 -5.74 -5.15 -19.83
C GLN A 86 -7.19 -5.63 -19.73
N PRO A 87 -7.94 -5.13 -18.72
CA PRO A 87 -9.30 -5.58 -18.48
C PRO A 87 -10.28 -5.21 -19.59
N GLN A 88 -9.87 -4.33 -20.49
CA GLN A 88 -10.61 -3.88 -21.66
C GLN A 88 -9.63 -3.29 -22.68
N GLU A 89 -9.99 -3.32 -23.97
CA GLU A 89 -9.25 -2.64 -25.01
C GLU A 89 -9.05 -1.15 -24.65
N GLY A 90 -7.84 -0.63 -24.77
CA GLY A 90 -7.47 0.75 -24.43
C GLY A 90 -7.37 1.05 -22.93
N VAL A 91 -7.77 0.16 -22.03
CA VAL A 91 -7.71 0.35 -20.58
C VAL A 91 -6.67 -0.56 -19.95
N GLN A 92 -5.69 0.00 -19.28
CA GLN A 92 -4.65 -0.74 -18.58
C GLN A 92 -4.88 -0.71 -17.07
N PHE A 93 -4.77 -1.87 -16.44
CA PHE A 93 -4.62 -2.00 -15.00
C PHE A 93 -3.14 -2.17 -14.68
N LYS A 94 -2.62 -1.32 -13.79
CA LYS A 94 -1.24 -1.37 -13.33
C LYS A 94 -1.20 -1.39 -11.81
N SER A 95 -0.47 -2.32 -11.24
CA SER A 95 -0.22 -2.37 -9.80
C SER A 95 1.16 -2.95 -9.49
N PHE A 96 1.64 -2.64 -8.29
CA PHE A 96 2.84 -3.23 -7.71
C PHE A 96 2.46 -3.81 -6.36
N LEU A 97 2.83 -5.07 -6.13
CA LEU A 97 2.59 -5.76 -4.87
C LEU A 97 3.84 -5.61 -4.01
N ASP A 98 3.72 -4.91 -2.88
CA ASP A 98 4.88 -4.54 -2.06
C ASP A 98 5.71 -5.76 -1.66
N VAL A 99 5.07 -6.79 -1.11
CA VAL A 99 5.76 -8.04 -0.71
C VAL A 99 4.88 -9.24 -1.04
N VAL A 100 5.44 -10.20 -1.77
CA VAL A 100 4.80 -11.49 -2.03
C VAL A 100 5.70 -12.62 -1.54
N ILE A 101 5.17 -13.46 -0.65
CA ILE A 101 5.86 -14.64 -0.14
C ILE A 101 5.06 -15.91 -0.41
N LYS A 102 5.76 -17.03 -0.58
CA LYS A 102 5.18 -18.35 -0.83
C LYS A 102 5.58 -19.32 0.27
N ASN A 103 4.63 -20.08 0.75
CA ASN A 103 4.88 -21.22 1.61
C ASN A 103 5.25 -22.44 0.75
N LYS A 104 6.46 -22.97 0.93
CA LYS A 104 7.01 -24.09 0.13
C LYS A 104 6.39 -25.45 0.44
N ILE A 105 5.60 -25.58 1.51
CA ILE A 105 4.98 -26.84 1.91
C ILE A 105 3.63 -27.04 1.20
N ASN A 106 2.83 -25.98 1.10
CA ASN A 106 1.45 -26.06 0.61
C ASN A 106 1.17 -25.13 -0.58
N ASP A 107 2.21 -24.46 -1.09
CA ASP A 107 2.16 -23.49 -2.18
C ASP A 107 1.26 -22.27 -1.93
N ASN A 108 0.86 -22.01 -0.68
CA ASN A 108 0.06 -20.85 -0.35
C ASN A 108 0.86 -19.56 -0.53
N ILE A 109 0.22 -18.60 -1.15
CA ILE A 109 0.74 -17.25 -1.40
C ILE A 109 0.21 -16.31 -0.32
N LYS A 110 1.07 -15.42 0.15
CA LYS A 110 0.68 -14.29 0.97
C LYS A 110 1.14 -13.00 0.31
N ILE A 111 0.20 -12.11 0.04
CA ILE A 111 0.44 -10.76 -0.45
C ILE A 111 0.33 -9.81 0.74
N ILE A 112 1.38 -9.05 0.97
CA ILE A 112 1.47 -8.10 2.08
C ILE A 112 1.65 -6.71 1.49
N ASP A 113 0.75 -5.80 1.85
CA ASP A 113 0.82 -4.40 1.47
C ASP A 113 1.27 -3.56 2.67
N LEU A 114 2.33 -2.79 2.49
CA LEU A 114 2.95 -1.98 3.53
C LEU A 114 2.28 -0.60 3.57
N LYS A 115 1.75 -0.21 4.72
CA LYS A 115 1.15 1.11 4.89
C LYS A 115 1.81 1.87 6.03
N THR A 116 2.34 3.04 5.75
CA THR A 116 2.75 3.96 6.80
C THR A 116 1.53 4.66 7.38
N SER A 117 1.53 4.86 8.68
CA SER A 117 0.45 5.57 9.38
C SER A 117 1.00 6.26 10.62
N THR A 118 0.46 7.42 10.98
CA THR A 118 0.86 8.10 12.21
C THR A 118 0.62 7.21 13.43
N ARG A 119 -0.52 6.51 13.48
CA ARG A 119 -0.92 5.63 14.58
C ARG A 119 -1.49 4.31 14.05
N SER A 120 -1.94 3.45 14.97
CA SER A 120 -2.67 2.22 14.62
C SER A 120 -3.92 2.52 13.79
N TRP A 121 -4.20 1.66 12.82
CA TRP A 121 -5.49 1.68 12.14
C TRP A 121 -6.60 1.28 13.11
N THR A 122 -7.58 2.14 13.21
CA THR A 122 -8.83 1.91 13.94
C THR A 122 -9.83 1.13 13.07
N ASP A 123 -10.96 0.76 13.64
CA ASP A 123 -12.05 0.11 12.91
C ASP A 123 -12.55 0.95 11.73
N TYR A 124 -12.52 2.27 11.85
CA TYR A 124 -12.84 3.17 10.74
C TYR A 124 -11.96 2.92 9.51
N HIS A 125 -10.64 2.80 9.71
CA HIS A 125 -9.71 2.50 8.61
C HIS A 125 -9.90 1.09 8.06
N LYS A 126 -10.07 0.11 8.96
CA LYS A 126 -10.21 -1.31 8.62
C LYS A 126 -11.50 -1.63 7.87
N LYS A 127 -12.58 -0.89 8.15
CA LYS A 127 -13.89 -1.04 7.50
C LYS A 127 -14.01 -0.20 6.22
N ASN A 128 -13.02 0.63 5.90
CA ASN A 128 -13.06 1.46 4.70
C ASN A 128 -12.94 0.59 3.44
N PHE A 129 -14.02 0.53 2.66
CA PHE A 129 -14.13 -0.30 1.47
C PHE A 129 -13.04 0.03 0.44
N TYR A 130 -12.79 1.31 0.18
CA TYR A 130 -11.80 1.73 -0.82
C TYR A 130 -10.38 1.32 -0.45
N LYS A 131 -10.02 1.37 0.84
CA LYS A 131 -8.71 0.91 1.31
C LYS A 131 -8.57 -0.61 1.17
N THR A 132 -9.57 -1.35 1.62
CA THR A 132 -9.51 -2.82 1.62
C THR A 132 -9.63 -3.43 0.23
N SER A 133 -10.33 -2.76 -0.70
CA SER A 133 -10.50 -3.21 -2.08
C SER A 133 -9.18 -3.36 -2.83
N GLN A 134 -8.16 -2.57 -2.51
CA GLN A 134 -6.83 -2.67 -3.10
C GLN A 134 -6.28 -4.10 -2.99
N LEU A 135 -6.25 -4.66 -1.78
CA LEU A 135 -5.74 -6.02 -1.54
C LEU A 135 -6.60 -7.11 -2.20
N ILE A 136 -7.89 -6.88 -2.31
CA ILE A 136 -8.80 -7.82 -2.97
C ILE A 136 -8.54 -7.87 -4.48
N LEU A 137 -8.32 -6.70 -5.10
CA LEU A 137 -7.90 -6.62 -6.50
C LEU A 137 -6.52 -7.26 -6.70
N TYR A 138 -5.57 -7.03 -5.81
CA TYR A 138 -4.25 -7.67 -5.87
C TYR A 138 -4.36 -9.20 -5.84
N LYS A 139 -5.15 -9.74 -4.92
CA LYS A 139 -5.42 -11.19 -4.82
C LYS A 139 -5.97 -11.74 -6.12
N GLN A 140 -6.96 -11.08 -6.69
CA GLN A 140 -7.58 -11.51 -7.93
C GLN A 140 -6.62 -11.43 -9.10
N LYS A 141 -5.97 -10.28 -9.30
CA LYS A 141 -5.04 -10.07 -10.41
C LYS A 141 -3.81 -10.98 -10.33
N TYR A 142 -3.35 -11.29 -9.13
CA TYR A 142 -2.31 -12.28 -8.91
C TYR A 142 -2.78 -13.70 -9.33
N SER A 143 -3.99 -14.08 -8.91
CA SER A 143 -4.60 -15.36 -9.29
C SER A 143 -4.74 -15.49 -10.80
N GLU A 144 -5.28 -14.47 -11.47
CA GLU A 144 -5.46 -14.43 -12.93
C GLU A 144 -4.12 -14.52 -13.67
N LYS A 145 -3.11 -13.77 -13.25
CA LYS A 145 -1.80 -13.70 -13.91
C LYS A 145 -0.96 -14.95 -13.74
N PHE A 146 -0.98 -15.53 -12.55
CA PHE A 146 -0.08 -16.65 -12.21
C PHE A 146 -0.78 -18.01 -12.11
N GLY A 147 -2.07 -18.08 -12.36
CA GLY A 147 -2.85 -19.33 -12.31
C GLY A 147 -2.96 -19.94 -10.91
N VAL A 148 -2.77 -19.15 -9.85
CA VAL A 148 -2.87 -19.63 -8.46
C VAL A 148 -4.31 -19.58 -8.00
N PRO A 149 -4.89 -20.67 -7.46
CA PRO A 149 -6.25 -20.67 -6.94
C PRO A 149 -6.46 -19.61 -5.85
N LEU A 150 -7.61 -18.92 -5.86
CA LEU A 150 -7.92 -17.85 -4.93
C LEU A 150 -7.89 -18.28 -3.46
N ASP A 151 -8.28 -19.51 -3.16
CA ASP A 151 -8.25 -20.07 -1.80
C ASP A 151 -6.82 -20.29 -1.26
N LYS A 152 -5.83 -20.37 -2.16
CA LYS A 152 -4.41 -20.44 -1.81
C LYS A 152 -3.74 -19.08 -1.63
N ILE A 153 -4.47 -17.97 -1.84
CA ILE A 153 -3.93 -16.63 -1.73
C ILE A 153 -4.54 -15.93 -0.51
N SER A 154 -3.71 -15.57 0.45
CA SER A 154 -4.05 -14.68 1.57
C SER A 154 -3.50 -13.28 1.34
N VAL A 155 -4.17 -12.27 1.91
CA VAL A 155 -3.78 -10.86 1.77
C VAL A 155 -3.79 -10.17 3.13
N GLU A 156 -2.80 -9.34 3.41
CA GLU A 156 -2.75 -8.59 4.66
C GLU A 156 -2.12 -7.20 4.47
N PHE A 157 -2.55 -6.26 5.28
CA PHE A 157 -1.86 -4.99 5.48
C PHE A 157 -0.88 -5.14 6.64
N LEU A 158 0.35 -4.65 6.45
CA LEU A 158 1.30 -4.44 7.53
C LEU A 158 1.47 -2.92 7.73
N ILE A 159 0.85 -2.42 8.80
CA ILE A 159 0.84 -1.00 9.12
C ILE A 159 2.08 -0.66 9.94
N LEU A 160 2.91 0.23 9.40
CA LEU A 160 4.12 0.76 10.00
C LEU A 160 3.77 2.06 10.73
N LYS A 161 3.80 2.05 12.06
CA LYS A 161 3.36 3.19 12.88
C LYS A 161 4.52 4.15 13.13
N ARG A 162 4.37 5.38 12.66
CA ARG A 162 5.34 6.45 12.90
C ARG A 162 5.39 6.82 14.38
N LYS A 163 4.24 6.94 15.02
CA LYS A 163 4.14 7.34 16.44
C LYS A 163 3.57 6.19 17.27
N VAL A 164 4.21 5.97 18.41
CA VAL A 164 3.72 5.09 19.47
C VAL A 164 3.74 5.88 20.78
N PRO A 165 2.83 5.61 21.72
CA PRO A 165 2.85 6.26 23.03
C PRO A 165 4.21 6.07 23.71
N LYS A 166 4.78 7.16 24.25
CA LYS A 166 6.07 7.13 24.96
C LYS A 166 5.95 6.43 26.32
N LYS A 167 4.78 6.52 26.94
CA LYS A 167 4.47 5.87 28.22
C LYS A 167 3.35 4.86 27.98
N SER A 168 3.61 3.61 28.29
CA SER A 168 2.64 2.51 28.24
C SER A 168 3.10 1.44 29.21
N ASP A 169 2.17 0.90 29.98
CA ASP A 169 2.43 -0.23 30.88
C ASP A 169 2.67 -1.54 30.12
N TRP A 170 2.38 -1.54 28.81
CA TRP A 170 2.53 -2.69 27.94
C TRP A 170 3.42 -2.36 26.74
N PRO A 171 4.27 -3.32 26.28
CA PRO A 171 5.06 -3.14 25.07
C PRO A 171 4.17 -2.89 23.86
N ILE A 172 4.34 -1.76 23.20
CA ILE A 172 3.61 -1.42 21.98
C ILE A 172 4.50 -1.66 20.77
N SER A 173 4.09 -2.59 19.90
CA SER A 173 4.77 -2.79 18.62
C SER A 173 4.55 -1.60 17.69
N ARG A 174 5.58 -1.22 16.93
CA ARG A 174 5.44 -0.27 15.82
C ARG A 174 4.73 -0.87 14.60
N LEU A 175 4.51 -2.16 14.60
CA LEU A 175 3.85 -2.88 13.52
C LEU A 175 2.45 -3.28 13.94
N GLN A 176 1.50 -3.22 13.00
CA GLN A 176 0.15 -3.73 13.18
C GLN A 176 -0.24 -4.52 11.94
N ARG A 177 -0.67 -5.76 12.15
CA ARG A 177 -1.23 -6.60 11.09
C ARG A 177 -2.73 -6.38 11.00
N PHE A 178 -3.24 -6.35 9.78
CA PHE A 178 -4.67 -6.39 9.52
C PHE A 178 -4.95 -7.21 8.25
N GLU A 179 -5.74 -8.25 8.39
CA GLU A 179 -6.22 -9.07 7.28
C GLU A 179 -7.69 -8.70 7.01
N PRO A 180 -8.01 -8.09 5.85
CA PRO A 180 -9.39 -7.80 5.48
C PRO A 180 -10.12 -9.09 5.08
N ALA A 181 -11.46 -9.11 5.19
CA ALA A 181 -12.26 -10.18 4.62
C ALA A 181 -11.99 -10.28 3.11
N HIS A 182 -11.61 -11.44 2.63
CA HIS A 182 -11.22 -11.67 1.24
C HIS A 182 -11.83 -12.95 0.63
N GLY A 183 -12.96 -13.39 1.17
CA GLY A 183 -13.77 -14.50 0.62
C GLY A 183 -14.60 -14.09 -0.60
N SER A 184 -15.32 -15.04 -1.17
CA SER A 184 -16.09 -14.87 -2.41
C SER A 184 -17.05 -13.67 -2.41
N VAL A 185 -17.76 -13.44 -1.30
CA VAL A 185 -18.69 -12.30 -1.18
C VAL A 185 -17.95 -10.96 -1.35
N THR A 186 -16.81 -10.81 -0.70
CA THR A 186 -16.01 -9.57 -0.80
C THR A 186 -15.38 -9.42 -2.19
N LEU A 187 -14.86 -10.50 -2.76
CA LEU A 187 -14.36 -10.53 -4.14
C LEU A 187 -15.41 -10.07 -5.14
N ASN A 188 -16.63 -10.64 -5.07
CA ASN A 188 -17.71 -10.26 -5.98
C ASN A 188 -18.11 -8.79 -5.83
N LYS A 189 -18.15 -8.28 -4.58
CA LYS A 189 -18.44 -6.87 -4.32
C LYS A 189 -17.38 -5.93 -4.90
N VAL A 190 -16.12 -6.28 -4.75
CA VAL A 190 -14.99 -5.46 -5.26
C VAL A 190 -14.98 -5.51 -6.79
N ASN A 191 -15.18 -6.68 -7.39
CA ASN A 191 -15.24 -6.83 -8.85
C ASN A 191 -16.39 -6.04 -9.46
N LYS A 192 -17.57 -6.10 -8.83
CA LYS A 192 -18.69 -5.29 -9.26
C LYS A 192 -18.35 -3.81 -9.25
N ALA A 193 -17.81 -3.30 -8.14
CA ALA A 193 -17.42 -1.90 -8.02
C ALA A 193 -16.33 -1.50 -9.01
N PHE A 194 -15.35 -2.37 -9.28
CA PHE A 194 -14.31 -2.14 -10.27
C PHE A 194 -14.87 -2.07 -11.70
N ASN A 195 -15.77 -2.96 -12.05
CA ASN A 195 -16.42 -2.96 -13.35
C ASN A 195 -17.33 -1.74 -13.53
N GLU A 196 -18.15 -1.39 -12.53
CA GLU A 196 -18.97 -0.19 -12.54
C GLU A 196 -18.13 1.09 -12.70
N PHE A 197 -17.00 1.17 -12.00
CA PHE A 197 -16.05 2.29 -12.18
C PHE A 197 -15.52 2.35 -13.61
N ARG A 198 -15.07 1.22 -14.15
CA ARG A 198 -14.54 1.15 -15.51
C ARG A 198 -15.59 1.58 -16.55
N GLU A 199 -16.80 1.06 -16.46
CA GLU A 199 -17.92 1.40 -17.35
C GLU A 199 -18.40 2.85 -17.19
N LEU A 200 -18.22 3.42 -16.01
CA LEU A 200 -18.50 4.83 -15.74
C LEU A 200 -17.49 5.73 -16.47
N ILE A 201 -16.21 5.39 -16.45
CA ILE A 201 -15.13 6.26 -16.91
C ILE A 201 -14.78 6.05 -18.39
N PHE A 202 -14.86 4.81 -18.88
CA PHE A 202 -14.40 4.47 -20.23
C PHE A 202 -15.56 4.00 -21.12
N ASP A 203 -15.46 4.32 -22.42
CA ASP A 203 -16.31 3.76 -23.45
C ASP A 203 -15.84 2.34 -23.86
N SER A 204 -16.53 1.70 -24.80
CA SER A 204 -16.17 0.36 -25.29
C SER A 204 -14.80 0.27 -25.98
N LYS A 205 -14.24 1.40 -26.41
CA LYS A 205 -12.92 1.51 -27.05
C LYS A 205 -11.82 1.93 -26.07
N GLY A 206 -12.15 2.10 -24.78
CA GLY A 206 -11.20 2.53 -23.75
C GLY A 206 -10.89 4.02 -23.72
N ASN A 207 -11.67 4.86 -24.41
CA ASN A 207 -11.54 6.31 -24.30
C ASN A 207 -12.31 6.82 -23.08
N TYR A 208 -11.86 7.95 -22.51
CA TYR A 208 -12.63 8.62 -21.46
C TYR A 208 -14.00 9.04 -22.00
N ARG A 209 -15.02 8.74 -21.22
CA ARG A 209 -16.40 9.11 -21.58
C ARG A 209 -16.62 10.61 -21.41
N THR A 210 -17.06 11.27 -22.46
CA THR A 210 -17.43 12.70 -22.46
C THR A 210 -18.93 12.92 -22.61
N ASP A 211 -19.70 11.81 -22.71
CA ASP A 211 -21.15 11.78 -22.94
C ASP A 211 -21.97 11.87 -21.64
N ARG A 212 -21.31 12.11 -20.51
CA ARG A 212 -21.95 12.16 -19.17
C ARG A 212 -21.29 13.17 -18.24
N GLU A 213 -22.05 13.61 -17.26
CA GLU A 213 -21.52 14.37 -16.14
C GLU A 213 -21.08 13.44 -15.00
N TYR A 214 -19.96 13.80 -14.37
CA TYR A 214 -19.45 13.12 -13.18
C TYR A 214 -19.85 13.87 -11.93
N ASN A 215 -20.59 13.19 -11.04
CA ASN A 215 -21.01 13.80 -9.80
C ASN A 215 -19.83 13.88 -8.82
N ALA A 216 -19.54 15.06 -8.33
CA ALA A 216 -18.63 15.22 -7.22
C ALA A 216 -19.21 14.61 -5.94
N SER A 217 -18.34 14.11 -5.07
CA SER A 217 -18.70 13.66 -3.72
C SER A 217 -18.04 14.57 -2.69
N PRO A 218 -18.57 15.77 -2.43
CA PRO A 218 -17.96 16.74 -1.52
C PRO A 218 -17.88 16.16 -0.11
N GLY A 219 -16.76 16.41 0.56
CA GLY A 219 -16.54 15.92 1.92
C GLY A 219 -15.24 16.45 2.53
N SER A 220 -14.89 15.99 3.71
CA SER A 220 -13.68 16.43 4.43
C SER A 220 -12.38 16.24 3.64
N ALA A 221 -12.35 15.31 2.69
CA ALA A 221 -11.21 15.08 1.80
C ALA A 221 -10.96 16.24 0.83
N CYS A 222 -11.99 17.06 0.55
CA CYS A 222 -11.83 18.19 -0.36
C CYS A 222 -10.82 19.22 0.14
N LYS A 223 -10.60 19.32 1.46
CA LYS A 223 -9.59 20.22 2.05
C LYS A 223 -8.15 19.89 1.61
N PHE A 224 -7.92 18.68 1.10
CA PHE A 224 -6.63 18.20 0.64
C PHE A 224 -6.62 17.98 -0.89
N CYS A 225 -7.66 18.42 -1.59
CA CYS A 225 -7.79 18.26 -3.03
C CYS A 225 -7.13 19.46 -3.73
N GLU A 226 -6.27 19.20 -4.69
CA GLU A 226 -5.60 20.23 -5.49
C GLU A 226 -6.57 21.12 -6.29
N PHE A 227 -7.77 20.62 -6.58
CA PHE A 227 -8.83 21.37 -7.26
C PHE A 227 -9.76 22.11 -6.30
N TYR A 228 -9.51 22.06 -4.98
CA TYR A 228 -10.35 22.75 -4.00
C TYR A 228 -10.30 24.28 -4.21
N ASP A 229 -11.48 24.90 -4.29
CA ASP A 229 -11.67 26.35 -4.51
C ASP A 229 -11.01 26.89 -5.79
N THR A 230 -10.81 26.02 -6.79
CA THR A 230 -10.36 26.42 -8.13
C THR A 230 -11.54 26.53 -9.12
N GLU A 231 -11.31 27.09 -10.30
CA GLU A 231 -12.29 27.13 -11.39
C GLU A 231 -12.72 25.72 -11.88
N HIS A 232 -11.89 24.70 -11.62
CA HIS A 232 -12.15 23.31 -12.01
C HIS A 232 -13.08 22.58 -11.02
N CYS A 233 -13.38 23.17 -9.84
CA CYS A 233 -14.22 22.55 -8.83
C CYS A 233 -15.34 23.46 -8.33
N LYS A 234 -16.48 23.40 -9.00
CA LYS A 234 -17.70 24.16 -8.58
C LYS A 234 -18.23 23.79 -7.19
N TRP A 235 -17.78 22.66 -6.61
CA TRP A 235 -18.23 22.15 -5.32
C TRP A 235 -17.33 22.58 -4.15
N GLY A 236 -16.12 23.04 -4.40
CA GLY A 236 -15.19 23.47 -3.36
C GLY A 236 -15.67 24.66 -2.51
N LYS A 237 -16.57 25.46 -3.07
CA LYS A 237 -17.14 26.66 -2.39
C LYS A 237 -18.32 26.35 -1.46
N ILE A 238 -18.77 25.10 -1.37
CA ILE A 238 -19.98 24.68 -0.63
C ILE A 238 -19.62 24.05 0.72
N LEU A 239 -18.33 23.81 0.99
CA LEU A 239 -17.78 23.23 2.23
C LEU A 239 -17.02 24.27 3.04
#